data_fca3b799d8633633fa3300f3954e23cc
#
_entry.id   fca3b799d8633633fa3300f3954e23cc
#
_cell.length_a   1.000
_cell.length_b   1.000
_cell.length_c   1.000
_cell.angle_alpha   90.00
_cell.angle_beta   90.00
_cell.angle_gamma   90.00
#
_symmetry.space_group_name_H-M   'P 1'
#
loop_
_entity.id
_entity.type
_entity.pdbx_description
1 polymer ?
#
loop_
_entity_poly.entity_id
_entity_poly.type
_entity_poly.pdbx_seq_one_letter_code
_entity_poly.pdbx_strand_id
1 'polypeptide(L)'
;MNFGCSVRLDNAEVPFDGYNSRVTSFLRFLMLLSLICWIGGLIFFAFVVTRTAFSVLPTTHLAGNIVGSTLSKLHWIGIVSGIIFLASSMFYSRLTAGTAHVFEARHVLLCLMLALTLISQFGIIPRMDTLRASLGEVRAAPIDNPERVQFDALHVWSTRVEGAVLLLGLVVVYFTAQQLAVR
;
A
#
# COMPACT_ATOMS: atom_id res chain seq x y z
N MET A 1 20.25 57.75 45.58
CA MET A 1 20.98 57.05 44.49
C MET A 1 20.69 55.54 44.64
N ASN A 2 19.70 55.05 43.93
CA ASN A 2 19.32 53.63 43.94
C ASN A 2 19.74 53.00 42.62
N PHE A 3 20.80 52.22 42.66
CA PHE A 3 21.23 51.40 41.50
C PHE A 3 20.48 50.06 41.59
N GLY A 4 19.37 49.95 40.86
CA GLY A 4 18.70 48.70 40.62
C GLY A 4 19.43 47.92 39.51
N CYS A 5 20.23 46.94 39.85
CA CYS A 5 20.81 45.94 38.93
C CYS A 5 19.72 44.93 38.58
N SER A 6 19.04 45.10 37.44
CA SER A 6 18.16 44.08 36.89
C SER A 6 18.99 43.04 36.16
N VAL A 7 19.22 41.89 36.78
CA VAL A 7 19.77 40.71 36.14
C VAL A 7 18.71 40.18 35.17
N ARG A 8 18.92 40.44 33.88
CA ARG A 8 18.15 39.83 32.80
C ARG A 8 18.65 38.37 32.66
N LEU A 9 17.89 37.43 33.21
CA LEU A 9 18.07 36.01 32.93
C LEU A 9 17.67 35.81 31.49
N ASP A 10 18.65 35.73 30.58
CA ASP A 10 18.44 35.20 29.23
C ASP A 10 18.06 33.72 29.39
N ASN A 11 16.75 33.47 29.33
CA ASN A 11 16.25 32.13 29.10
C ASN A 11 16.70 31.74 27.70
N ALA A 12 17.81 30.99 27.63
CA ALA A 12 18.20 30.28 26.44
C ALA A 12 17.09 29.25 26.17
N GLU A 13 16.08 29.66 25.38
CA GLU A 13 15.11 28.74 24.82
C GLU A 13 15.90 27.74 23.97
N VAL A 14 16.07 26.54 24.51
CA VAL A 14 16.61 25.41 23.76
C VAL A 14 15.71 25.23 22.53
N PRO A 15 16.24 25.19 21.32
CA PRO A 15 15.43 25.13 20.11
C PRO A 15 14.76 23.75 19.98
N PHE A 16 13.66 23.54 20.71
CA PHE A 16 12.77 22.38 20.55
C PHE A 16 12.14 22.31 19.16
N ASP A 17 12.07 23.43 18.43
CA ASP A 17 11.48 23.54 17.10
C ASP A 17 12.23 22.77 16.00
N GLY A 18 13.55 22.72 16.07
CA GLY A 18 14.35 22.07 15.02
C GLY A 18 14.26 20.54 15.03
N TYR A 19 14.07 19.93 16.18
CA TYR A 19 13.93 18.48 16.31
C TYR A 19 12.55 18.02 15.78
N ASN A 20 11.49 18.69 16.19
CA ASN A 20 10.13 18.38 15.73
C ASN A 20 9.97 18.57 14.21
N SER A 21 10.62 19.57 13.61
CA SER A 21 10.60 19.81 12.17
C SER A 21 11.24 18.66 11.38
N ARG A 22 12.37 18.11 11.83
CA ARG A 22 13.04 16.98 11.17
C ARG A 22 12.22 15.70 11.27
N VAL A 23 11.65 15.42 12.44
CA VAL A 23 10.82 14.23 12.66
C VAL A 23 9.55 14.28 11.80
N THR A 24 8.86 15.41 11.76
CA THR A 24 7.67 15.57 10.93
C THR A 24 7.96 15.45 9.43
N SER A 25 9.09 15.98 8.97
CA SER A 25 9.54 15.81 7.59
C SER A 25 9.87 14.37 7.25
N PHE A 26 10.50 13.64 8.15
CA PHE A 26 10.79 12.22 7.98
C PHE A 26 9.51 11.37 7.95
N LEU A 27 8.53 11.65 8.81
CA LEU A 27 7.24 10.96 8.80
C LEU A 27 6.48 11.20 7.49
N ARG A 28 6.48 12.44 6.96
CA ARG A 28 5.92 12.74 5.64
C ARG A 28 6.61 11.95 4.54
N PHE A 29 7.94 11.89 4.57
CA PHE A 29 8.71 11.08 3.61
C PHE A 29 8.30 9.61 3.67
N LEU A 30 8.20 9.01 4.87
CA LEU A 30 7.77 7.60 5.02
C LEU A 30 6.36 7.36 4.49
N MET A 31 5.42 8.28 4.74
CA MET A 31 4.06 8.20 4.19
C MET A 31 4.08 8.19 2.65
N LEU A 32 4.80 9.11 2.04
CA LEU A 32 4.92 9.20 0.57
C LEU A 32 5.61 7.96 -0.01
N LEU A 33 6.73 7.54 0.59
CA LEU A 33 7.48 6.37 0.15
C LEU A 33 6.62 5.11 0.20
N SER A 34 5.83 4.93 1.26
CA SER A 34 4.91 3.79 1.40
C SER A 34 3.87 3.75 0.28
N LEU A 35 3.27 4.89 -0.05
CA LEU A 35 2.30 4.98 -1.15
C LEU A 35 2.96 4.74 -2.51
N ILE A 36 4.15 5.30 -2.75
CA ILE A 36 4.90 5.11 -3.99
C ILE A 36 5.24 3.63 -4.18
N CYS A 37 5.74 2.94 -3.14
CA CYS A 37 6.08 1.52 -3.21
C CYS A 37 4.84 0.66 -3.49
N TRP A 38 3.72 0.90 -2.82
CA TRP A 38 2.52 0.09 -2.99
C TRP A 38 1.83 0.36 -4.32
N ILE A 39 1.45 1.61 -4.58
CA ILE A 39 0.68 1.99 -5.77
C ILE A 39 1.55 1.90 -7.03
N GLY A 40 2.80 2.37 -6.97
CA GLY A 40 3.74 2.23 -8.08
C GLY A 40 4.02 0.77 -8.43
N GLY A 41 4.16 -0.09 -7.40
CA GLY A 41 4.28 -1.53 -7.60
C GLY A 41 3.06 -2.15 -8.28
N LEU A 42 1.84 -1.80 -7.88
CA LEU A 42 0.59 -2.26 -8.51
C LEU A 42 0.49 -1.81 -9.97
N ILE A 43 0.81 -0.55 -10.26
CA ILE A 43 0.81 -0.02 -11.64
C ILE A 43 1.84 -0.78 -12.49
N PHE A 44 3.07 -0.90 -11.99
CA PHE A 44 4.13 -1.63 -12.71
C PHE A 44 3.74 -3.08 -12.94
N PHE A 45 3.20 -3.75 -11.94
CA PHE A 45 2.72 -5.13 -12.06
C PHE A 45 1.63 -5.26 -13.13
N ALA A 46 0.60 -4.43 -13.08
CA ALA A 46 -0.54 -4.54 -13.99
C ALA A 46 -0.16 -4.26 -15.46
N PHE A 47 0.64 -3.22 -15.70
CA PHE A 47 0.90 -2.74 -17.05
C PHE A 47 2.19 -3.31 -17.68
N VAL A 48 3.16 -3.70 -16.86
CA VAL A 48 4.45 -4.19 -17.36
C VAL A 48 4.61 -5.68 -17.09
N VAL A 49 4.59 -6.11 -15.82
CA VAL A 49 4.92 -7.50 -15.47
C VAL A 49 3.95 -8.48 -16.10
N THR A 50 2.64 -8.25 -15.95
CA THR A 50 1.61 -9.15 -16.49
C THR A 50 1.70 -9.26 -18.00
N ARG A 51 1.77 -8.13 -18.71
CA ARG A 51 1.86 -8.14 -20.18
C ARG A 51 3.12 -8.79 -20.67
N THR A 52 4.27 -8.48 -20.08
CA THR A 52 5.56 -9.05 -20.47
C THR A 52 5.59 -10.55 -20.23
N ALA A 53 5.12 -11.04 -19.08
CA ALA A 53 5.08 -12.46 -18.79
C ALA A 53 4.29 -13.25 -19.85
N PHE A 54 3.08 -12.79 -20.20
CA PHE A 54 2.24 -13.46 -21.19
C PHE A 54 2.68 -13.28 -22.64
N SER A 55 3.54 -12.30 -22.95
CA SER A 55 4.07 -12.09 -24.32
C SER A 55 5.38 -12.83 -24.58
N VAL A 56 6.19 -13.08 -23.54
CA VAL A 56 7.55 -13.61 -23.69
C VAL A 56 7.63 -15.10 -23.36
N LEU A 57 6.82 -15.57 -22.40
CA LEU A 57 6.90 -16.97 -21.95
C LEU A 57 6.19 -17.93 -22.89
N PRO A 58 6.77 -19.14 -23.10
CA PRO A 58 6.29 -20.09 -24.11
C PRO A 58 4.93 -20.70 -23.77
N THR A 59 4.53 -20.75 -22.49
CA THR A 59 3.24 -21.29 -22.05
C THR A 59 2.50 -20.35 -21.12
N THR A 60 1.16 -20.40 -21.17
CA THR A 60 0.31 -19.61 -20.25
C THR A 60 0.42 -20.11 -18.80
N HIS A 61 0.78 -21.37 -18.59
CA HIS A 61 1.08 -21.91 -17.26
C HIS A 61 2.30 -21.25 -16.62
N LEU A 62 3.42 -21.14 -17.36
CA LEU A 62 4.62 -20.47 -16.86
C LEU A 62 4.38 -18.98 -16.60
N ALA A 63 3.71 -18.31 -17.52
CA ALA A 63 3.33 -16.90 -17.35
C ALA A 63 2.47 -16.71 -16.11
N GLY A 64 1.44 -17.55 -15.90
CA GLY A 64 0.57 -17.52 -14.76
C GLY A 64 1.29 -17.77 -13.43
N ASN A 65 2.27 -18.68 -13.40
CA ASN A 65 3.09 -18.95 -12.20
C ASN A 65 3.95 -17.73 -11.83
N ILE A 66 4.60 -17.09 -12.81
CA ILE A 66 5.39 -15.88 -12.55
C ILE A 66 4.50 -14.73 -12.08
N VAL A 67 3.38 -14.50 -12.76
CA VAL A 67 2.43 -13.44 -12.38
C VAL A 67 1.86 -13.69 -10.99
N GLY A 68 1.41 -14.91 -10.67
CA GLY A 68 0.87 -15.25 -9.35
C GLY A 68 1.90 -15.09 -8.23
N SER A 69 3.13 -15.61 -8.42
CA SER A 69 4.19 -15.47 -7.42
C SER A 69 4.65 -14.03 -7.22
N THR A 70 4.66 -13.23 -8.29
CA THR A 70 5.00 -11.80 -8.21
C THR A 70 3.90 -11.02 -7.49
N LEU A 71 2.63 -11.32 -7.78
CA LEU A 71 1.49 -10.69 -7.11
C LEU A 71 1.51 -10.98 -5.60
N SER A 72 1.76 -12.23 -5.21
CA SER A 72 1.88 -12.59 -3.79
C SER A 72 2.97 -11.80 -3.06
N LYS A 73 4.14 -11.60 -3.69
CA LYS A 73 5.21 -10.76 -3.14
C LYS A 73 4.81 -9.29 -3.07
N LEU A 74 4.11 -8.80 -4.09
CA LEU A 74 3.60 -7.43 -4.12
C LEU A 74 2.58 -7.17 -3.01
N HIS A 75 1.73 -8.15 -2.68
CA HIS A 75 0.83 -8.07 -1.54
C HIS A 75 1.58 -7.88 -0.22
N TRP A 76 2.67 -8.60 0.01
CA TRP A 76 3.50 -8.40 1.20
C TRP A 76 4.12 -7.01 1.24
N ILE A 77 4.61 -6.49 0.12
CA ILE A 77 5.09 -5.12 0.02
C ILE A 77 3.95 -4.14 0.37
N GLY A 78 2.75 -4.37 -0.16
CA GLY A 78 1.57 -3.55 0.14
C GLY A 78 1.19 -3.56 1.62
N ILE A 79 1.16 -4.73 2.26
CA ILE A 79 0.85 -4.88 3.68
C ILE A 79 1.86 -4.11 4.54
N VAL A 80 3.15 -4.29 4.29
CA VAL A 80 4.22 -3.59 5.02
C VAL A 80 4.11 -2.07 4.79
N SER A 81 3.93 -1.65 3.54
CA SER A 81 3.76 -0.23 3.19
C SER A 81 2.53 0.38 3.87
N GLY A 82 1.40 -0.33 3.90
CA GLY A 82 0.18 0.12 4.57
C GLY A 82 0.36 0.32 6.07
N ILE A 83 1.05 -0.62 6.74
CA ILE A 83 1.37 -0.51 8.16
C ILE A 83 2.29 0.69 8.43
N ILE A 84 3.35 0.86 7.63
CA ILE A 84 4.27 2.00 7.76
C ILE A 84 3.53 3.32 7.56
N PHE A 85 2.64 3.40 6.55
CA PHE A 85 1.82 4.59 6.33
C PHE A 85 0.94 4.92 7.53
N LEU A 86 0.18 3.95 8.05
CA LEU A 86 -0.71 4.15 9.20
C LEU A 86 0.07 4.61 10.44
N ALA A 87 1.17 3.92 10.77
CA ALA A 87 2.02 4.28 11.89
C ALA A 87 2.56 5.70 11.75
N SER A 88 3.16 6.02 10.59
CA SER A 88 3.73 7.35 10.31
C SER A 88 2.66 8.44 10.36
N SER A 89 1.48 8.19 9.82
CA SER A 89 0.36 9.14 9.79
C SER A 89 -0.20 9.41 11.20
N MET A 90 -0.32 8.38 12.04
CA MET A 90 -0.76 8.53 13.42
C MET A 90 0.26 9.30 14.25
N PHE A 91 1.55 9.01 14.13
CA PHE A 91 2.61 9.76 14.79
C PHE A 91 2.64 11.22 14.35
N TYR A 92 2.53 11.45 13.05
CA TYR A 92 2.47 12.80 12.48
C TYR A 92 1.30 13.60 13.06
N SER A 93 0.09 13.02 13.10
CA SER A 93 -1.10 13.68 13.66
C SER A 93 -0.91 14.02 15.15
N ARG A 94 -0.32 13.14 15.93
CA ARG A 94 -0.03 13.41 17.35
C ARG A 94 0.94 14.57 17.55
N LEU A 95 2.00 14.64 16.73
CA LEU A 95 3.00 15.71 16.86
C LEU A 95 2.50 17.07 16.38
N THR A 96 1.56 17.11 15.42
CA THR A 96 1.11 18.37 14.81
C THR A 96 -0.21 18.89 15.35
N ALA A 97 -1.14 18.00 15.75
CA ALA A 97 -2.48 18.37 16.21
C ALA A 97 -2.75 18.04 17.69
N GLY A 98 -1.78 17.43 18.39
CA GLY A 98 -1.95 16.99 19.78
C GLY A 98 -2.90 15.80 19.96
N THR A 99 -3.67 15.43 18.94
CA THR A 99 -4.63 14.31 18.93
C THR A 99 -4.42 13.48 17.67
N ALA A 100 -4.50 12.15 17.83
CA ALA A 100 -4.49 11.26 16.66
C ALA A 100 -5.91 11.21 16.07
N HIS A 101 -6.12 11.84 14.93
CA HIS A 101 -7.36 11.70 14.16
C HIS A 101 -7.40 10.36 13.46
N VAL A 102 -7.81 9.31 14.18
CA VAL A 102 -7.81 7.92 13.69
C VAL A 102 -8.81 7.72 12.55
N PHE A 103 -9.90 8.49 12.53
CA PHE A 103 -11.00 8.36 11.53
C PHE A 103 -10.91 9.36 10.37
N GLU A 104 -9.73 9.80 9.98
CA GLU A 104 -9.60 10.50 8.71
C GLU A 104 -9.92 9.56 7.53
N ALA A 105 -10.62 10.08 6.51
CA ALA A 105 -11.05 9.29 5.35
C ALA A 105 -9.92 8.45 4.73
N ARG A 106 -8.69 8.98 4.69
CA ARG A 106 -7.51 8.27 4.18
C ARG A 106 -7.15 7.02 5.00
N HIS A 107 -7.34 7.02 6.33
CA HIS A 107 -7.06 5.85 7.18
C HIS A 107 -8.10 4.76 6.94
N VAL A 108 -9.38 5.13 6.82
CA VAL A 108 -10.47 4.20 6.51
C VAL A 108 -10.24 3.54 5.14
N LEU A 109 -9.90 4.34 4.12
CA LEU A 109 -9.60 3.83 2.78
C LEU A 109 -8.39 2.90 2.79
N LEU A 110 -7.35 3.25 3.52
CA LEU A 110 -6.14 2.43 3.62
C LEU A 110 -6.41 1.10 4.36
N CYS A 111 -7.20 1.12 5.43
CA CYS A 111 -7.64 -0.09 6.12
C CYS A 111 -8.48 -0.99 5.18
N LEU A 112 -9.34 -0.40 4.35
CA LEU A 112 -10.09 -1.14 3.34
C LEU A 112 -9.15 -1.77 2.30
N MET A 113 -8.15 -1.03 1.80
CA MET A 113 -7.12 -1.57 0.91
C MET A 113 -6.38 -2.74 1.54
N LEU A 114 -5.95 -2.62 2.80
CA LEU A 114 -5.31 -3.70 3.53
C LEU A 114 -6.21 -4.93 3.66
N ALA A 115 -7.48 -4.74 4.00
CA ALA A 115 -8.45 -5.84 4.12
C ALA A 115 -8.63 -6.57 2.78
N LEU A 116 -8.79 -5.84 1.67
CA LEU A 116 -8.89 -6.42 0.34
C LEU A 116 -7.63 -7.19 -0.06
N THR A 117 -6.45 -6.63 0.22
CA THR A 117 -5.16 -7.29 -0.04
C THR A 117 -4.98 -8.56 0.79
N LEU A 118 -5.40 -8.56 2.07
CA LEU A 118 -5.37 -9.76 2.92
C LEU A 118 -6.34 -10.83 2.42
N ILE A 119 -7.55 -10.46 2.00
CA ILE A 119 -8.51 -11.38 1.38
C ILE A 119 -7.92 -12.00 0.11
N SER A 120 -7.30 -11.20 -0.75
CA SER A 120 -6.63 -11.70 -1.96
C SER A 120 -5.48 -12.64 -1.61
N GLN A 121 -4.58 -12.24 -0.70
CA GLN A 121 -3.39 -12.99 -0.33
C GLN A 121 -3.67 -14.34 0.31
N PHE A 122 -4.64 -14.41 1.22
CA PHE A 122 -4.91 -15.61 2.01
C PHE A 122 -6.14 -16.41 1.53
N GLY A 123 -7.03 -15.77 0.77
CA GLY A 123 -8.26 -16.39 0.28
C GLY A 123 -8.20 -16.77 -1.20
N ILE A 124 -7.81 -15.85 -2.06
CA ILE A 124 -7.90 -16.05 -3.52
C ILE A 124 -6.65 -16.75 -4.06
N ILE A 125 -5.46 -16.19 -3.79
CA ILE A 125 -4.19 -16.69 -4.35
C ILE A 125 -3.95 -18.16 -4.05
N PRO A 126 -4.05 -18.66 -2.79
CA PRO A 126 -3.77 -20.07 -2.52
C PRO A 126 -4.72 -21.03 -3.25
N ARG A 127 -5.98 -20.64 -3.39
CA ARG A 127 -6.97 -21.44 -4.14
C ARG A 127 -6.66 -21.49 -5.62
N MET A 128 -6.27 -20.34 -6.21
CA MET A 128 -5.86 -20.29 -7.61
C MET A 128 -4.60 -21.12 -7.86
N ASP A 129 -3.63 -21.10 -6.94
CA ASP A 129 -2.40 -21.87 -7.07
C ASP A 129 -2.67 -23.39 -6.98
N THR A 130 -3.56 -23.82 -6.10
CA THR A 130 -4.01 -25.21 -6.00
C THR A 130 -4.67 -25.69 -7.31
N LEU A 131 -5.63 -24.90 -7.83
CA LEU A 131 -6.31 -25.21 -9.09
C LEU A 131 -5.36 -25.18 -10.30
N ARG A 132 -4.39 -24.28 -10.31
CA ARG A 132 -3.38 -24.25 -11.36
C ARG A 132 -2.46 -25.46 -11.30
N ALA A 133 -2.12 -25.94 -10.10
CA ALA A 133 -1.30 -27.13 -9.93
C ALA A 133 -2.02 -28.40 -10.36
N SER A 134 -3.34 -28.53 -10.11
CA SER A 134 -4.14 -29.68 -10.54
C SER A 134 -4.41 -29.68 -12.04
N LEU A 135 -4.70 -28.53 -12.64
CA LEU A 135 -5.02 -28.40 -14.06
C LEU A 135 -3.79 -28.46 -14.97
N GLY A 136 -2.59 -28.10 -14.47
CA GLY A 136 -1.41 -27.89 -15.29
C GLY A 136 -1.60 -26.70 -16.25
N GLU A 137 -1.82 -26.95 -17.54
CA GLU A 137 -2.13 -25.92 -18.50
C GLU A 137 -3.64 -25.62 -18.49
N VAL A 138 -4.05 -24.58 -17.76
CA VAL A 138 -5.46 -24.20 -17.54
C VAL A 138 -6.23 -24.03 -18.85
N ARG A 139 -5.59 -23.47 -19.89
CA ARG A 139 -6.23 -23.24 -21.20
C ARG A 139 -6.46 -24.53 -21.98
N ALA A 140 -5.68 -25.58 -21.72
CA ALA A 140 -5.85 -26.89 -22.38
C ALA A 140 -7.00 -27.72 -21.78
N ALA A 141 -7.41 -27.41 -20.55
CA ALA A 141 -8.55 -28.09 -19.92
C ALA A 141 -9.87 -27.74 -20.64
N PRO A 142 -10.86 -28.67 -20.73
CA PRO A 142 -12.18 -28.38 -21.28
C PRO A 142 -12.85 -27.20 -20.60
N ILE A 143 -13.67 -26.43 -21.35
CA ILE A 143 -14.31 -25.21 -20.85
C ILE A 143 -15.33 -25.52 -19.73
N ASP A 144 -15.92 -26.69 -19.77
CA ASP A 144 -16.91 -27.22 -18.82
C ASP A 144 -16.26 -27.92 -17.62
N ASN A 145 -14.92 -28.04 -17.57
CA ASN A 145 -14.21 -28.59 -16.42
C ASN A 145 -14.47 -27.76 -15.16
N PRO A 146 -14.99 -28.34 -14.06
CA PRO A 146 -15.36 -27.62 -12.86
C PRO A 146 -14.20 -26.82 -12.23
N GLU A 147 -12.98 -27.39 -12.24
CA GLU A 147 -11.78 -26.72 -11.71
C GLU A 147 -11.38 -25.51 -12.54
N ARG A 148 -11.51 -25.61 -13.89
CA ARG A 148 -11.27 -24.48 -14.78
C ARG A 148 -12.28 -23.35 -14.56
N VAL A 149 -13.57 -23.68 -14.47
CA VAL A 149 -14.64 -22.70 -14.19
C VAL A 149 -14.37 -21.97 -12.87
N GLN A 150 -13.95 -22.72 -11.83
CA GLN A 150 -13.61 -22.15 -10.53
C GLN A 150 -12.37 -21.27 -10.60
N PHE A 151 -11.34 -21.69 -11.33
CA PHE A 151 -10.13 -20.89 -11.55
C PHE A 151 -10.44 -19.55 -12.26
N ASP A 152 -11.22 -19.61 -13.34
CA ASP A 152 -11.61 -18.42 -14.11
C ASP A 152 -12.42 -17.44 -13.25
N ALA A 153 -13.34 -17.94 -12.43
CA ALA A 153 -14.09 -17.10 -11.48
C ALA A 153 -13.16 -16.42 -10.45
N LEU A 154 -12.24 -17.16 -9.85
CA LEU A 154 -11.26 -16.61 -8.89
C LEU A 154 -10.32 -15.60 -9.57
N HIS A 155 -9.91 -15.85 -10.80
CA HIS A 155 -9.09 -14.92 -11.57
C HIS A 155 -9.79 -13.58 -11.82
N VAL A 156 -11.09 -13.61 -12.19
CA VAL A 156 -11.91 -12.41 -12.33
C VAL A 156 -12.00 -11.65 -10.99
N TRP A 157 -12.24 -12.35 -9.89
CA TRP A 157 -12.29 -11.73 -8.56
C TRP A 157 -10.95 -11.14 -8.14
N SER A 158 -9.84 -11.85 -8.36
CA SER A 158 -8.49 -11.32 -8.11
C SER A 158 -8.27 -10.01 -8.86
N THR A 159 -8.55 -9.99 -10.15
CA THR A 159 -8.38 -8.77 -10.98
C THR A 159 -9.24 -7.60 -10.50
N ARG A 160 -10.49 -7.87 -10.08
CA ARG A 160 -11.39 -6.83 -9.54
C ARG A 160 -10.88 -6.28 -8.21
N VAL A 161 -10.41 -7.16 -7.31
CA VAL A 161 -9.85 -6.75 -6.02
C VAL A 161 -8.61 -5.88 -6.22
N GLU A 162 -7.68 -6.30 -7.08
CA GLU A 162 -6.48 -5.50 -7.39
C GLU A 162 -6.82 -4.15 -8.02
N GLY A 163 -7.79 -4.12 -8.94
CA GLY A 163 -8.31 -2.88 -9.51
C GLY A 163 -8.93 -1.96 -8.45
N ALA A 164 -9.69 -2.51 -7.51
CA ALA A 164 -10.27 -1.75 -6.41
C ALA A 164 -9.19 -1.18 -5.48
N VAL A 165 -8.18 -1.99 -5.11
CA VAL A 165 -7.03 -1.54 -4.29
C VAL A 165 -6.28 -0.41 -4.99
N LEU A 166 -6.04 -0.52 -6.30
CA LEU A 166 -5.38 0.53 -7.07
C LEU A 166 -6.20 1.84 -7.07
N LEU A 167 -7.50 1.77 -7.34
CA LEU A 167 -8.37 2.96 -7.36
C LEU A 167 -8.47 3.62 -5.98
N LEU A 168 -8.66 2.85 -4.92
CA LEU A 168 -8.65 3.34 -3.54
C LEU A 168 -7.30 3.99 -3.21
N GLY A 169 -6.20 3.37 -3.63
CA GLY A 169 -4.86 3.90 -3.44
C GLY A 169 -4.64 5.25 -4.10
N LEU A 170 -5.14 5.45 -5.32
CA LEU A 170 -5.07 6.76 -6.00
C LEU A 170 -5.86 7.83 -5.23
N VAL A 171 -7.01 7.49 -4.65
CA VAL A 171 -7.78 8.39 -3.79
C VAL A 171 -6.99 8.73 -2.51
N VAL A 172 -6.34 7.75 -1.89
CA VAL A 172 -5.46 7.99 -0.71
C VAL A 172 -4.30 8.91 -1.07
N VAL A 173 -3.66 8.71 -2.23
CA VAL A 173 -2.60 9.61 -2.73
C VAL A 173 -3.13 11.03 -2.87
N TYR A 174 -4.30 11.22 -3.46
CA TYR A 174 -4.93 12.53 -3.63
C TYR A 174 -5.19 13.24 -2.29
N PHE A 175 -5.82 12.57 -1.32
CA PHE A 175 -6.05 13.16 0.01
C PHE A 175 -4.75 13.46 0.76
N THR A 176 -3.73 12.61 0.60
CA THR A 176 -2.44 12.84 1.22
C THR A 176 -1.75 14.06 0.59
N ALA A 177 -1.80 14.21 -0.72
CA ALA A 177 -1.24 15.36 -1.43
C ALA A 177 -1.93 16.67 -1.02
N GLN A 178 -3.27 16.69 -0.91
CA GLN A 178 -3.99 17.87 -0.43
C GLN A 178 -3.56 18.29 0.97
N GLN A 179 -3.41 17.36 1.90
CA GLN A 179 -3.02 17.67 3.27
C GLN A 179 -1.59 18.23 3.36
N LEU A 180 -0.70 17.79 2.49
CA LEU A 180 0.69 18.26 2.45
C LEU A 180 0.80 19.66 1.80
N ALA A 181 -0.14 20.04 0.93
CA ALA A 181 -0.16 21.32 0.24
C ALA A 181 -0.70 22.46 1.12
N VAL A 182 -1.56 22.19 2.09
CA VAL A 182 -2.26 23.21 2.92
C VAL A 182 -1.43 23.64 4.13
N ARG A 183 -0.27 23.04 4.38
CA ARG A 183 0.64 23.34 5.50
C ARG A 183 2.02 23.72 5.00
#